data_2b6a8d535e3025749bc2b70e347f5892
#
_entry.id   2b6a8d535e3025749bc2b70e347f5892
#
_cell.length_a   1.000
_cell.length_b   1.000
_cell.length_c   1.000
_cell.angle_alpha   90.00
_cell.angle_beta   90.00
_cell.angle_gamma   90.00
#
_symmetry.space_group_name_H-M   'P 1'
#
loop_
_entity.id
_entity.type
_entity.pdbx_description
1 polymer ?
#
loop_
_entity_poly.entity_id
_entity_poly.type
_entity_poly.pdbx_seq_one_letter_code
_entity_poly.pdbx_strand_id
1 'polypeptide(L)'
;MTVKLVAGKPQHSPRHLCTAAIESAARGDVIVIEHSSGVECAGWGGVLSVGAQVNGVEGVVIDGPARDIDEARQLGFPVYGRSPISRTARGRAYEIDFNCEIQIGGVRVIPGDVVFADSSGVVFLPAAQVEEVVRRAARIAERERLMVQALRAGDRITEVVGRNYEEMLTKLD
;
A
#
# COMPACT_ATOMS: atom_id res chain seq x y z
N MET A 1 -1.56 9.96 0.92
CA MET A 1 -1.87 10.75 -0.33
C MET A 1 -2.42 9.81 -1.39
N THR A 2 -3.45 10.22 -2.13
CA THR A 2 -4.09 9.39 -3.18
C THR A 2 -3.88 10.02 -4.56
N VAL A 3 -3.83 9.19 -5.62
CA VAL A 3 -3.66 9.61 -7.02
C VAL A 3 -4.57 8.77 -7.91
N LYS A 4 -5.17 9.40 -8.91
CA LYS A 4 -6.02 8.72 -9.90
C LYS A 4 -5.45 8.85 -11.31
N LEU A 5 -5.12 7.69 -11.92
CA LEU A 5 -4.60 7.60 -13.28
C LEU A 5 -5.65 7.00 -14.21
N VAL A 6 -5.73 7.54 -15.42
CA VAL A 6 -6.62 7.04 -16.50
C VAL A 6 -5.88 6.87 -17.80
N ALA A 7 -6.50 6.13 -18.75
CA ALA A 7 -5.95 5.94 -20.09
C ALA A 7 -5.98 7.22 -20.91
N GLY A 8 -5.01 7.38 -21.80
CA GLY A 8 -5.00 8.39 -22.83
C GLY A 8 -3.81 9.33 -22.78
N LYS A 9 -3.95 10.42 -23.54
CA LYS A 9 -2.99 11.53 -23.58
C LYS A 9 -3.73 12.78 -23.15
N PRO A 10 -3.27 13.49 -22.12
CA PRO A 10 -3.86 14.78 -21.78
C PRO A 10 -3.59 15.75 -22.93
N GLN A 11 -4.56 16.57 -23.30
CA GLN A 11 -4.33 17.66 -24.26
C GLN A 11 -3.35 18.70 -23.70
N HIS A 12 -3.42 18.92 -22.37
CA HIS A 12 -2.51 19.79 -21.63
C HIS A 12 -2.32 19.19 -20.24
N SER A 13 -1.24 18.46 -20.00
CA SER A 13 -0.82 18.13 -18.64
C SER A 13 0.34 19.03 -18.25
N PRO A 14 0.16 19.91 -17.27
CA PRO A 14 1.21 20.83 -16.84
C PRO A 14 2.36 20.10 -16.14
N ARG A 15 2.17 18.83 -15.74
CA ARG A 15 3.14 18.08 -14.91
C ARG A 15 3.15 16.58 -15.26
N HIS A 16 4.20 15.91 -14.81
CA HIS A 16 4.27 14.45 -14.85
C HIS A 16 3.34 13.85 -13.77
N LEU A 17 2.80 12.64 -14.02
CA LEU A 17 1.96 11.91 -13.08
C LEU A 17 2.67 11.73 -11.73
N CYS A 18 1.90 11.78 -10.65
CA CYS A 18 2.31 11.61 -9.25
C CYS A 18 3.22 12.73 -8.67
N THR A 19 3.75 13.66 -9.48
CA THR A 19 4.70 14.68 -8.97
C THR A 19 4.04 15.63 -7.99
N ALA A 20 2.79 16.06 -8.23
CA ALA A 20 2.06 16.92 -7.30
C ALA A 20 1.75 16.21 -5.98
N ALA A 21 1.41 14.93 -6.03
CA ALA A 21 1.19 14.14 -4.82
C ALA A 21 2.47 14.02 -4.00
N ILE A 22 3.64 13.81 -4.65
CA ILE A 22 4.94 13.76 -3.99
C ILE A 22 5.26 15.10 -3.31
N GLU A 23 5.11 16.22 -4.04
CA GLU A 23 5.39 17.56 -3.51
C GLU A 23 4.46 17.99 -2.37
N SER A 24 3.21 17.49 -2.37
CA SER A 24 2.20 17.81 -1.35
C SER A 24 2.19 16.84 -0.18
N ALA A 25 2.91 15.72 -0.26
CA ALA A 25 2.96 14.72 0.78
C ALA A 25 3.68 15.25 2.04
N ALA A 26 3.14 14.91 3.20
CA ALA A 26 3.84 15.09 4.46
C ALA A 26 4.82 13.93 4.69
N ARG A 27 5.81 14.18 5.56
CA ARG A 27 6.71 13.11 6.02
C ARG A 27 5.91 12.00 6.69
N GLY A 28 6.15 10.76 6.30
CA GLY A 28 5.42 9.59 6.80
C GLY A 28 4.20 9.19 5.96
N ASP A 29 3.85 9.98 4.94
CA ASP A 29 2.77 9.61 4.03
C ASP A 29 3.13 8.42 3.15
N VAL A 30 2.11 7.66 2.76
CA VAL A 30 2.14 6.68 1.68
C VAL A 30 1.36 7.24 0.49
N ILE A 31 1.90 7.10 -0.73
CA ILE A 31 1.18 7.45 -1.96
C ILE A 31 0.42 6.22 -2.45
N VAL A 32 -0.89 6.36 -2.64
CA VAL A 32 -1.78 5.29 -3.09
C VAL A 32 -2.36 5.65 -4.46
N ILE A 33 -2.18 4.77 -5.45
CA ILE A 33 -2.45 5.09 -6.86
C ILE A 33 -3.51 4.13 -7.42
N GLU A 34 -4.66 4.67 -7.78
CA GLU A 34 -5.63 3.99 -8.65
C GLU A 34 -5.15 4.07 -10.11
N HIS A 35 -4.76 2.93 -10.67
CA HIS A 35 -4.37 2.83 -12.07
C HIS A 35 -5.48 2.19 -12.89
N SER A 36 -6.60 2.88 -13.03
CA SER A 36 -7.81 2.41 -13.72
C SER A 36 -7.77 2.63 -15.24
N SER A 37 -6.56 2.73 -15.81
CA SER A 37 -6.43 3.00 -17.25
C SER A 37 -6.87 1.85 -18.17
N GLY A 38 -6.89 0.62 -17.65
CA GLY A 38 -7.04 -0.59 -18.48
C GLY A 38 -5.87 -0.83 -19.44
N VAL A 39 -4.79 -0.04 -19.37
CA VAL A 39 -3.61 -0.13 -20.21
C VAL A 39 -2.43 -0.64 -19.39
N GLU A 40 -1.78 -1.68 -19.87
CA GLU A 40 -0.55 -2.21 -19.27
C GLU A 40 0.62 -1.25 -19.48
N CYS A 41 0.81 -0.34 -18.54
CA CYS A 41 1.96 0.57 -18.48
C CYS A 41 2.27 0.93 -17.03
N ALA A 42 3.52 1.29 -16.74
CA ALA A 42 3.95 1.63 -15.41
C ALA A 42 3.36 2.97 -14.94
N GLY A 43 2.61 2.99 -13.85
CA GLY A 43 2.16 4.21 -13.20
C GLY A 43 3.15 4.75 -12.15
N TRP A 44 4.23 4.01 -11.88
CA TRP A 44 5.31 4.38 -10.97
C TRP A 44 6.66 3.90 -11.47
N GLY A 45 7.77 4.57 -11.08
CA GLY A 45 9.13 4.20 -11.48
C GLY A 45 10.22 4.84 -10.65
N GLY A 46 11.50 4.56 -10.96
CA GLY A 46 12.68 4.87 -10.16
C GLY A 46 12.83 6.35 -9.80
N VAL A 47 12.70 7.27 -10.77
CA VAL A 47 12.81 8.72 -10.50
C VAL A 47 11.75 9.20 -9.51
N LEU A 48 10.52 8.67 -9.59
CA LEU A 48 9.46 8.98 -8.63
C LEU A 48 9.78 8.42 -7.25
N SER A 49 10.37 7.23 -7.17
CA SER A 49 10.82 6.62 -5.90
C SER A 49 11.86 7.47 -5.19
N VAL A 50 12.86 7.97 -5.92
CA VAL A 50 13.88 8.89 -5.38
C VAL A 50 13.23 10.19 -4.90
N GLY A 51 12.38 10.81 -5.73
CA GLY A 51 11.69 12.05 -5.37
C GLY A 51 10.79 11.91 -4.14
N ALA A 52 10.07 10.79 -4.05
CA ALA A 52 9.21 10.45 -2.92
C ALA A 52 10.03 10.26 -1.62
N GLN A 53 11.13 9.51 -1.68
CA GLN A 53 12.01 9.28 -0.54
C GLN A 53 12.64 10.60 -0.03
N VAL A 54 13.09 11.46 -0.93
CA VAL A 54 13.66 12.79 -0.58
C VAL A 54 12.64 13.66 0.15
N ASN A 55 11.35 13.58 -0.24
CA ASN A 55 10.25 14.29 0.44
C ASN A 55 9.74 13.59 1.70
N GLY A 56 10.32 12.45 2.10
CA GLY A 56 9.95 11.73 3.32
C GLY A 56 8.69 10.89 3.19
N VAL A 57 8.29 10.55 1.97
CA VAL A 57 7.24 9.54 1.69
C VAL A 57 7.78 8.16 2.05
N GLU A 58 7.00 7.36 2.76
CA GLU A 58 7.41 6.05 3.28
C GLU A 58 7.27 4.91 2.26
N GLY A 59 6.47 5.08 1.23
CA GLY A 59 6.28 4.07 0.19
C GLY A 59 5.14 4.39 -0.76
N VAL A 60 4.94 3.49 -1.72
CA VAL A 60 3.85 3.61 -2.70
C VAL A 60 3.07 2.31 -2.83
N VAL A 61 1.77 2.43 -2.96
CA VAL A 61 0.84 1.36 -3.33
C VAL A 61 0.20 1.73 -4.67
N ILE A 62 0.26 0.85 -5.65
CA ILE A 62 -0.35 1.09 -6.97
C ILE A 62 -1.21 -0.10 -7.40
N ASP A 63 -2.48 0.15 -7.71
CA ASP A 63 -3.40 -0.84 -8.29
C ASP A 63 -3.13 -1.03 -9.80
N GLY A 64 -1.90 -1.32 -10.11
CA GLY A 64 -1.39 -1.47 -11.46
C GLY A 64 0.08 -1.81 -11.49
N PRO A 65 0.69 -1.82 -12.71
CA PRO A 65 2.10 -2.12 -12.86
C PRO A 65 3.01 -0.96 -12.42
N ALA A 66 4.21 -1.33 -11.93
CA ALA A 66 5.33 -0.41 -11.67
C ALA A 66 6.60 -0.87 -12.40
N ARG A 67 7.57 0.04 -12.57
CA ARG A 67 8.88 -0.28 -13.18
C ARG A 67 10.02 0.10 -12.25
N ASP A 68 11.23 -0.22 -12.67
CA ASP A 68 12.48 0.12 -11.98
C ASP A 68 12.51 -0.45 -10.53
N ILE A 69 11.98 -1.67 -10.38
CA ILE A 69 11.77 -2.33 -9.07
C ILE A 69 13.10 -2.61 -8.37
N ASP A 70 14.16 -2.94 -9.12
CA ASP A 70 15.48 -3.20 -8.54
C ASP A 70 16.12 -1.91 -8.00
N GLU A 71 15.89 -0.77 -8.65
CA GLU A 71 16.29 0.55 -8.14
C GLU A 71 15.54 0.88 -6.83
N ALA A 72 14.23 0.66 -6.80
CA ALA A 72 13.43 0.87 -5.59
C ALA A 72 13.92 -0.01 -4.42
N ARG A 73 14.25 -1.29 -4.68
CA ARG A 73 14.83 -2.20 -3.68
C ARG A 73 16.19 -1.71 -3.17
N GLN A 74 17.07 -1.25 -4.07
CA GLN A 74 18.38 -0.70 -3.69
C GLN A 74 18.25 0.57 -2.84
N LEU A 75 17.25 1.39 -3.10
CA LEU A 75 16.91 2.56 -2.30
C LEU A 75 16.29 2.20 -0.93
N GLY A 76 15.85 0.96 -0.73
CA GLY A 76 15.02 0.59 0.41
C GLY A 76 13.64 1.26 0.40
N PHE A 77 13.16 1.70 -0.77
CA PHE A 77 11.87 2.35 -0.92
C PHE A 77 10.78 1.33 -1.28
N PRO A 78 9.76 1.11 -0.42
CA PRO A 78 8.71 0.12 -0.65
C PRO A 78 7.81 0.49 -1.83
N VAL A 79 7.66 -0.45 -2.78
CA VAL A 79 6.75 -0.34 -3.93
C VAL A 79 5.85 -1.56 -3.96
N TYR A 80 4.57 -1.37 -3.69
CA TYR A 80 3.54 -2.41 -3.75
C TYR A 80 2.72 -2.23 -5.01
N GLY A 81 2.92 -3.08 -6.00
CA GLY A 81 2.23 -3.02 -7.29
C GLY A 81 1.75 -4.40 -7.74
N ARG A 82 0.86 -4.43 -8.73
CA ARG A 82 0.32 -5.68 -9.27
C ARG A 82 1.36 -6.52 -10.02
N SER A 83 2.27 -5.86 -10.73
CA SER A 83 3.32 -6.52 -11.50
C SER A 83 4.44 -5.55 -11.91
N PRO A 84 5.64 -6.06 -12.18
CA PRO A 84 6.66 -5.27 -12.85
C PRO A 84 6.35 -5.14 -14.36
N ILE A 85 6.71 -4.00 -14.96
CA ILE A 85 6.58 -3.76 -16.41
C ILE A 85 7.63 -2.75 -16.87
N SER A 86 8.18 -2.91 -18.09
CA SER A 86 9.12 -1.95 -18.67
C SER A 86 8.44 -0.82 -19.47
N ARG A 87 7.15 -0.98 -19.81
CA ARG A 87 6.40 -0.03 -20.61
C ARG A 87 6.06 1.25 -19.85
N THR A 88 6.48 2.41 -20.34
CA THR A 88 6.21 3.72 -19.75
C THR A 88 4.74 4.16 -19.89
N ALA A 89 4.25 4.96 -18.94
CA ALA A 89 2.94 5.63 -19.01
C ALA A 89 2.87 6.72 -20.11
N ARG A 90 4.02 7.24 -20.56
CA ARG A 90 4.06 8.35 -21.54
C ARG A 90 3.18 8.07 -22.75
N GLY A 91 2.15 8.90 -22.95
CA GLY A 91 1.19 8.80 -24.04
C GLY A 91 0.19 7.64 -23.93
N ARG A 92 0.10 6.98 -22.77
CA ARG A 92 -0.79 5.83 -22.49
C ARG A 92 -1.68 6.05 -21.29
N ALA A 93 -1.13 6.62 -20.22
CA ALA A 93 -1.88 6.97 -19.03
C ALA A 93 -1.42 8.34 -18.49
N TYR A 94 -2.29 9.01 -17.78
CA TYR A 94 -2.02 10.31 -17.15
C TYR A 94 -2.81 10.47 -15.87
N GLU A 95 -2.36 11.38 -15.01
CA GLU A 95 -3.05 11.77 -13.79
C GLU A 95 -4.20 12.71 -14.12
N ILE A 96 -5.41 12.37 -13.65
CA ILE A 96 -6.57 13.26 -13.74
C ILE A 96 -6.80 14.02 -12.44
N ASP A 97 -6.43 13.40 -11.30
CA ASP A 97 -6.64 14.01 -9.99
C ASP A 97 -5.70 13.41 -8.95
N PHE A 98 -5.47 14.11 -7.86
CA PHE A 98 -4.77 13.63 -6.69
C PHE A 98 -5.43 14.17 -5.41
N ASN A 99 -5.14 13.55 -4.27
CA ASN A 99 -5.76 13.84 -2.99
C ASN A 99 -7.31 13.76 -3.06
N CYS A 100 -7.80 12.79 -3.81
CA CYS A 100 -9.22 12.49 -4.04
C CYS A 100 -9.56 11.06 -3.61
N GLU A 101 -10.84 10.73 -3.58
CA GLU A 101 -11.30 9.35 -3.38
C GLU A 101 -10.92 8.46 -4.56
N ILE A 102 -10.40 7.25 -4.27
CA ILE A 102 -9.95 6.26 -5.25
C ILE A 102 -10.44 4.86 -4.90
N GLN A 103 -10.24 3.93 -5.84
CA GLN A 103 -10.51 2.49 -5.68
C GLN A 103 -9.20 1.70 -5.86
N ILE A 104 -8.90 0.79 -4.92
CA ILE A 104 -7.74 -0.10 -4.96
C ILE A 104 -8.22 -1.53 -4.78
N GLY A 105 -8.16 -2.35 -5.83
CA GLY A 105 -8.62 -3.74 -5.76
C GLY A 105 -10.08 -3.89 -5.32
N GLY A 106 -10.95 -2.92 -5.63
CA GLY A 106 -12.34 -2.89 -5.18
C GLY A 106 -12.55 -2.28 -3.79
N VAL A 107 -11.48 -1.91 -3.09
CA VAL A 107 -11.55 -1.22 -1.79
C VAL A 107 -11.56 0.29 -2.01
N ARG A 108 -12.54 0.98 -1.41
CA ARG A 108 -12.59 2.44 -1.38
C ARG A 108 -11.51 2.99 -0.45
N VAL A 109 -10.72 3.94 -0.94
CA VAL A 109 -9.65 4.61 -0.17
C VAL A 109 -9.82 6.12 -0.30
N ILE A 110 -9.75 6.83 0.81
CA ILE A 110 -9.80 8.29 0.85
C ILE A 110 -8.50 8.89 1.41
N PRO A 111 -8.19 10.15 1.09
CA PRO A 111 -7.07 10.84 1.71
C PRO A 111 -7.16 10.81 3.23
N GLY A 112 -6.05 10.45 3.91
CA GLY A 112 -6.00 10.31 5.36
C GLY A 112 -6.21 8.89 5.88
N ASP A 113 -6.64 7.95 5.06
CA ASP A 113 -6.65 6.54 5.45
C ASP A 113 -5.23 6.06 5.75
N VAL A 114 -5.10 5.19 6.74
CA VAL A 114 -3.82 4.60 7.16
C VAL A 114 -3.56 3.31 6.38
N VAL A 115 -2.31 3.14 5.95
CA VAL A 115 -1.86 1.99 5.17
C VAL A 115 -1.00 1.08 6.03
N PHE A 116 -1.34 -0.21 6.06
CA PHE A 116 -0.46 -1.28 6.54
C PHE A 116 -0.11 -2.17 5.36
N ALA A 117 1.18 -2.39 5.12
CA ALA A 117 1.63 -3.17 3.99
C ALA A 117 2.86 -4.00 4.34
N ASP A 118 2.84 -5.27 3.94
CA ASP A 118 3.95 -6.20 4.02
C ASP A 118 3.99 -7.11 2.78
N SER A 119 4.82 -8.15 2.81
CA SER A 119 4.92 -9.09 1.69
C SER A 119 3.65 -9.92 1.46
N SER A 120 2.71 -9.94 2.40
CA SER A 120 1.44 -10.68 2.30
C SER A 120 0.34 -9.86 1.63
N GLY A 121 0.41 -8.53 1.72
CA GLY A 121 -0.59 -7.66 1.13
C GLY A 121 -0.64 -6.25 1.70
N VAL A 122 -1.72 -5.56 1.35
CA VAL A 122 -1.97 -4.17 1.76
C VAL A 122 -3.36 -4.07 2.39
N VAL A 123 -3.44 -3.40 3.52
CA VAL A 123 -4.69 -3.10 4.25
C VAL A 123 -4.83 -1.59 4.39
N PHE A 124 -6.03 -1.08 4.12
CA PHE A 124 -6.40 0.31 4.33
C PHE A 124 -7.35 0.42 5.51
N LEU A 125 -7.06 1.33 6.44
CA LEU A 125 -7.90 1.60 7.61
C LEU A 125 -8.38 3.05 7.58
N PRO A 126 -9.70 3.29 7.67
CA PRO A 126 -10.21 4.63 7.91
C PRO A 126 -9.58 5.23 9.16
N ALA A 127 -9.13 6.49 9.08
CA ALA A 127 -8.42 7.15 10.19
C ALA A 127 -9.18 7.06 11.54
N ALA A 128 -10.51 7.16 11.50
CA ALA A 128 -11.35 7.08 12.68
C ALA A 128 -11.36 5.69 13.37
N GLN A 129 -10.93 4.63 12.68
CA GLN A 129 -10.95 3.25 13.20
C GLN A 129 -9.55 2.74 13.59
N VAL A 130 -8.49 3.49 13.27
CA VAL A 130 -7.10 3.04 13.42
C VAL A 130 -6.78 2.61 14.85
N GLU A 131 -7.09 3.44 15.85
CA GLU A 131 -6.76 3.15 17.24
C GLU A 131 -7.40 1.83 17.72
N GLU A 132 -8.67 1.63 17.44
CA GLU A 132 -9.41 0.43 17.82
C GLU A 132 -8.88 -0.82 17.13
N VAL A 133 -8.69 -0.74 15.81
CA VAL A 133 -8.19 -1.87 15.01
C VAL A 133 -6.77 -2.24 15.41
N VAL A 134 -5.87 -1.27 15.59
CA VAL A 134 -4.48 -1.50 16.01
C VAL A 134 -4.43 -2.13 17.40
N ARG A 135 -5.25 -1.65 18.35
CA ARG A 135 -5.34 -2.25 19.67
C ARG A 135 -5.76 -3.72 19.63
N ARG A 136 -6.78 -4.06 18.81
CA ARG A 136 -7.21 -5.47 18.62
C ARG A 136 -6.12 -6.30 17.95
N ALA A 137 -5.52 -5.79 16.87
CA ALA A 137 -4.44 -6.47 16.19
C ALA A 137 -3.23 -6.75 17.08
N ALA A 138 -2.84 -5.79 17.93
CA ALA A 138 -1.76 -5.98 18.89
C ALA A 138 -2.05 -7.10 19.89
N ARG A 139 -3.31 -7.24 20.36
CA ARG A 139 -3.71 -8.35 21.26
C ARG A 139 -3.62 -9.71 20.56
N ILE A 140 -3.99 -9.77 19.27
CA ILE A 140 -3.88 -10.99 18.47
C ILE A 140 -2.40 -11.35 18.29
N ALA A 141 -1.57 -10.39 17.85
CA ALA A 141 -0.14 -10.60 17.64
C ALA A 141 0.60 -11.07 18.92
N GLU A 142 0.24 -10.52 20.09
CA GLU A 142 0.83 -10.98 21.35
C GLU A 142 0.42 -12.41 21.68
N ARG A 143 -0.83 -12.79 21.42
CA ARG A 143 -1.27 -14.17 21.60
C ARG A 143 -0.55 -15.14 20.68
N GLU A 144 -0.40 -14.79 19.40
CA GLU A 144 0.36 -15.58 18.43
C GLU A 144 1.84 -15.70 18.82
N ARG A 145 2.44 -14.63 19.36
CA ARG A 145 3.80 -14.66 19.90
C ARG A 145 3.96 -15.69 21.04
N LEU A 146 2.98 -15.75 21.94
CA LEU A 146 2.97 -16.75 23.02
C LEU A 146 2.80 -18.18 22.48
N MET A 147 1.94 -18.38 21.48
CA MET A 147 1.79 -19.67 20.81
C MET A 147 3.10 -20.13 20.16
N VAL A 148 3.79 -19.23 19.47
CA VAL A 148 5.11 -19.54 18.87
C VAL A 148 6.13 -19.91 19.94
N GLN A 149 6.11 -19.27 21.11
CA GLN A 149 7.00 -19.62 22.22
C GLN A 149 6.68 -21.02 22.76
N ALA A 150 5.42 -21.37 22.98
CA ALA A 150 4.98 -22.68 23.43
C ALA A 150 5.41 -23.79 22.46
N LEU A 151 5.21 -23.58 21.16
CA LEU A 151 5.68 -24.53 20.12
C LEU A 151 7.19 -24.71 20.14
N ARG A 152 7.97 -23.64 20.31
CA ARG A 152 9.43 -23.72 20.43
C ARG A 152 9.90 -24.39 21.72
N ALA A 153 9.08 -24.38 22.77
CA ALA A 153 9.32 -25.11 24.04
C ALA A 153 8.99 -26.60 23.92
N GLY A 154 8.36 -27.04 22.83
CA GLY A 154 8.04 -28.44 22.55
C GLY A 154 6.58 -28.84 22.74
N ASP A 155 5.70 -27.87 22.97
CA ASP A 155 4.27 -28.14 23.06
C ASP A 155 3.70 -28.58 21.70
N ARG A 156 2.67 -29.42 21.73
CA ARG A 156 2.07 -29.99 20.51
C ARG A 156 1.26 -28.93 19.78
N ILE A 157 1.42 -28.84 18.45
CA ILE A 157 0.68 -27.89 17.60
C ILE A 157 -0.84 -28.02 17.77
N THR A 158 -1.35 -29.26 17.96
CA THR A 158 -2.78 -29.53 18.18
C THR A 158 -3.31 -29.02 19.53
N GLU A 159 -2.44 -28.77 20.50
CA GLU A 159 -2.78 -28.23 21.81
C GLU A 159 -2.68 -26.71 21.80
N VAL A 160 -1.63 -26.16 21.16
CA VAL A 160 -1.37 -24.72 21.07
C VAL A 160 -2.38 -24.03 20.15
N VAL A 161 -2.67 -24.62 18.97
CA VAL A 161 -3.64 -24.13 17.99
C VAL A 161 -4.92 -24.98 18.09
N GLY A 162 -5.56 -24.96 19.28
CA GLY A 162 -6.75 -25.74 19.56
C GLY A 162 -8.05 -25.07 19.07
N ARG A 163 -9.20 -25.67 19.47
CA ARG A 163 -10.56 -25.23 19.06
C ARG A 163 -10.85 -23.74 19.31
N ASN A 164 -10.18 -23.12 20.26
CA ASN A 164 -10.37 -21.71 20.62
C ASN A 164 -9.66 -20.73 19.70
N TYR A 165 -8.85 -21.21 18.72
CA TYR A 165 -8.18 -20.31 17.77
C TYR A 165 -9.18 -19.54 16.91
N GLU A 166 -10.18 -20.24 16.35
CA GLU A 166 -11.26 -19.63 15.55
C GLU A 166 -12.12 -18.66 16.38
N GLU A 167 -12.34 -18.96 17.67
CA GLU A 167 -13.10 -18.10 18.58
C GLU A 167 -12.30 -16.89 19.05
N MET A 168 -10.99 -16.87 18.84
CA MET A 168 -10.11 -15.80 19.30
C MET A 168 -10.46 -14.45 18.65
N LEU A 169 -10.95 -14.48 17.40
CA LEU A 169 -11.35 -13.29 16.66
C LEU A 169 -12.74 -12.76 17.09
N THR A 170 -13.59 -13.61 17.67
CA THR A 170 -14.98 -13.27 18.04
C THR A 170 -15.12 -12.83 19.49
N LYS A 171 -14.16 -13.16 20.38
CA LYS A 171 -14.17 -12.85 21.82
C LYS A 171 -13.19 -11.74 22.22
N LEU A 172 -12.99 -10.75 21.35
CA LEU A 172 -12.12 -9.60 21.60
C LEU A 172 -12.87 -8.40 22.21
N ASP A 173 -13.90 -8.68 23.04
CA ASP A 173 -14.56 -7.66 23.87
C ASP A 173 -13.71 -7.28 25.10
#